data_fd0b6ec0642e1f451e41e6b390f99d22
#
_entry.id   fd0b6ec0642e1f451e41e6b390f99d22
#
_cell.length_a   1.000
_cell.length_b   1.000
_cell.length_c   1.000
_cell.angle_alpha   90.00
_cell.angle_beta   90.00
_cell.angle_gamma   90.00
#
_symmetry.space_group_name_H-M   'P 1'
#
loop_
_entity.id
_entity.type
_entity.pdbx_description
1 polymer ?
#
loop_
_entity_poly.entity_id
_entity_poly.type
_entity_poly.pdbx_seq_one_letter_code
_entity_poly.pdbx_strand_id
1 'polypeptide(L)'
;MTTAARPGHAPVRAASRTEPFAGAEEAWFWTMAALVARRDGARIVAGAGLVQRPCEPDDVVRCLDRLYRLYRQRRIDLQHARIMRIWGERQTAPDPRAPRERGDARLWREAMNRLDWPLRAKGIVSGGLPAPDGGAEILPFPGGGA
;
A
#
# COMPACT_ATOMS: atom_id res chain seq x y z
N MET A 1 7.01 22.74 -40.66
CA MET A 1 7.18 22.26 -40.48
C MET A 1 7.59 21.65 -39.49
N THR A 2 8.20 21.53 -38.97
CA THR A 2 8.70 21.11 -38.03
C THR A 2 7.93 20.69 -37.07
N THR A 3 7.14 21.05 -36.89
CA THR A 3 6.24 20.66 -36.11
C THR A 3 6.31 19.36 -35.68
N ALA A 4 6.52 18.58 -36.38
CA ALA A 4 6.50 17.28 -36.06
C ALA A 4 7.08 16.95 -34.79
N ALA A 5 8.08 17.44 -34.52
CA ALA A 5 8.74 17.10 -33.38
C ALA A 5 7.93 17.08 -32.19
N ARG A 6 7.30 18.11 -31.93
CA ARG A 6 6.70 18.16 -30.76
C ARG A 6 5.74 17.20 -30.50
N PRO A 7 5.02 16.90 -31.24
CA PRO A 7 3.94 16.08 -30.93
C PRO A 7 4.36 14.82 -30.26
N GLY A 8 5.28 14.25 -30.76
CA GLY A 8 5.62 13.02 -30.29
C GLY A 8 5.95 12.96 -28.87
N HIS A 9 6.61 13.93 -28.42
CA HIS A 9 7.05 13.82 -27.15
C HIS A 9 6.06 13.82 -26.15
N ALA A 10 5.30 14.72 -26.08
CA ALA A 10 4.38 14.87 -25.01
C ALA A 10 3.55 13.66 -24.76
N PRO A 11 2.94 13.11 -25.70
CA PRO A 11 2.09 11.97 -25.47
C PRO A 11 2.84 10.82 -24.84
N VAL A 12 4.01 10.63 -25.28
CA VAL A 12 4.75 9.53 -24.77
C VAL A 12 5.00 9.66 -23.30
N ARG A 13 5.32 10.85 -22.88
CA ARG A 13 5.57 11.00 -21.54
C ARG A 13 4.38 10.79 -20.74
N ALA A 14 3.26 11.24 -21.11
CA ALA A 14 2.05 11.06 -20.36
C ALA A 14 1.80 9.58 -20.16
N ALA A 15 2.14 8.79 -21.12
CA ALA A 15 1.85 7.38 -21.04
C ALA A 15 2.67 6.67 -19.98
N SER A 16 3.77 7.23 -19.58
CA SER A 16 4.57 6.56 -18.58
C SER A 16 4.35 7.09 -17.19
N ARG A 17 3.27 7.77 -16.98
CA ARG A 17 3.00 8.29 -15.67
C ARG A 17 2.63 7.18 -14.70
N THR A 18 3.08 7.25 -13.49
CA THR A 18 2.74 6.27 -12.49
C THR A 18 1.61 6.79 -11.62
N GLU A 19 0.91 5.89 -11.03
CA GLU A 19 -0.23 6.25 -10.20
C GLU A 19 -0.17 5.49 -8.89
N PRO A 20 -0.16 6.16 -7.76
CA PRO A 20 -0.12 5.48 -6.46
C PRO A 20 -1.46 4.79 -6.17
N PHE A 21 -1.42 3.90 -5.20
CA PHE A 21 -2.63 3.20 -4.80
C PHE A 21 -3.53 4.12 -3.98
N ALA A 22 -4.79 3.83 -3.98
CA ALA A 22 -5.74 4.61 -3.21
C ALA A 22 -5.62 4.33 -1.71
N GLY A 23 -5.17 3.18 -1.34
CA GLY A 23 -5.02 2.83 0.06
C GLY A 23 -4.16 1.60 0.24
N ALA A 24 -3.88 1.26 1.50
CA ALA A 24 -3.03 0.12 1.80
C ALA A 24 -3.65 -1.17 1.32
N GLU A 25 -4.96 -1.30 1.39
CA GLU A 25 -5.60 -2.54 0.99
C GLU A 25 -5.39 -2.83 -0.48
N GLU A 26 -5.56 -1.83 -1.32
CA GLU A 26 -5.33 -2.00 -2.75
C GLU A 26 -3.87 -2.35 -3.01
N ALA A 27 -2.96 -1.68 -2.33
CA ALA A 27 -1.54 -1.96 -2.50
C ALA A 27 -1.21 -3.39 -2.07
N TRP A 28 -1.84 -3.85 -1.00
CA TRP A 28 -1.57 -5.19 -0.51
C TRP A 28 -2.12 -6.26 -1.43
N PHE A 29 -3.33 -6.08 -1.95
CA PHE A 29 -3.88 -7.06 -2.89
C PHE A 29 -3.01 -7.13 -4.15
N TRP A 30 -2.56 -5.99 -4.63
CA TRP A 30 -1.67 -5.98 -5.79
C TRP A 30 -0.37 -6.73 -5.50
N THR A 31 0.19 -6.49 -4.31
CA THR A 31 1.41 -7.14 -3.91
C THR A 31 1.23 -8.64 -3.82
N MET A 32 0.14 -9.09 -3.20
CA MET A 32 -0.09 -10.51 -3.04
C MET A 32 -0.35 -11.21 -4.36
N ALA A 33 -1.05 -10.55 -5.27
CA ALA A 33 -1.26 -11.13 -6.59
C ALA A 33 0.08 -11.31 -7.31
N ALA A 34 0.97 -10.34 -7.16
CA ALA A 34 2.27 -10.44 -7.79
C ALA A 34 3.11 -11.56 -7.19
N LEU A 35 3.06 -11.70 -5.87
CA LEU A 35 3.83 -12.73 -5.21
C LEU A 35 3.31 -14.13 -5.54
N VAL A 36 2.01 -14.28 -5.62
CA VAL A 36 1.42 -15.56 -5.98
C VAL A 36 1.79 -15.90 -7.41
N ALA A 37 1.70 -14.95 -8.30
CA ALA A 37 2.06 -15.20 -9.69
C ALA A 37 3.52 -15.59 -9.82
N ARG A 38 4.38 -14.93 -9.04
CA ARG A 38 5.80 -15.23 -9.07
C ARG A 38 6.06 -16.63 -8.53
N ARG A 39 5.38 -17.00 -7.47
CA ARG A 39 5.52 -18.32 -6.88
C ARG A 39 5.09 -19.40 -7.86
N ASP A 40 4.03 -19.13 -8.62
CA ASP A 40 3.52 -20.10 -9.55
C ASP A 40 4.24 -20.07 -10.91
N GLY A 41 5.28 -19.27 -11.00
CA GLY A 41 6.05 -19.22 -12.23
C GLY A 41 5.44 -18.36 -13.33
N ALA A 42 4.35 -17.72 -13.06
CA ALA A 42 3.72 -16.88 -14.04
C ALA A 42 4.40 -15.53 -14.09
N ARG A 43 4.49 -14.97 -15.28
CA ARG A 43 5.10 -13.69 -15.38
C ARG A 43 4.02 -12.66 -15.35
N ILE A 44 4.09 -11.74 -14.52
CA ILE A 44 3.14 -10.70 -14.50
C ILE A 44 3.50 -9.76 -15.59
N VAL A 45 2.76 -9.80 -16.59
CA VAL A 45 3.00 -8.92 -17.69
C VAL A 45 2.54 -7.62 -17.25
N ALA A 46 3.42 -6.98 -16.68
CA ALA A 46 3.20 -5.76 -16.13
C ALA A 46 2.17 -4.98 -16.78
N GLY A 47 1.12 -5.04 -16.24
CA GLY A 47 0.18 -4.11 -16.58
C GLY A 47 -0.25 -4.08 -17.97
N ALA A 48 0.35 -4.78 -18.77
CA ALA A 48 -0.07 -4.79 -20.11
C ALA A 48 -0.69 -3.48 -20.52
N GLY A 49 -0.01 -2.44 -20.35
CA GLY A 49 -0.52 -1.17 -20.78
C GLY A 49 -1.35 -0.46 -19.77
N LEU A 50 -1.50 -1.05 -18.64
CA LEU A 50 -2.26 -0.40 -17.63
C LEU A 50 -1.39 0.58 -16.86
N VAL A 51 -1.95 1.09 -15.82
CA VAL A 51 -1.27 2.08 -15.01
C VAL A 51 -0.04 1.50 -14.35
N GLN A 52 1.04 2.20 -14.40
CA GLN A 52 2.23 1.79 -13.69
C GLN A 52 2.12 2.23 -12.25
N ARG A 53 2.69 1.44 -11.38
CA ARG A 53 2.68 1.78 -9.96
C ARG A 53 4.04 2.34 -9.56
N PRO A 54 4.09 3.15 -8.50
CA PRO A 54 5.33 3.81 -8.09
C PRO A 54 6.24 2.93 -7.27
N CYS A 55 6.08 1.63 -7.31
CA CYS A 55 6.88 0.73 -6.52
C CYS A 55 6.82 -0.68 -7.07
N GLU A 56 7.69 -1.52 -6.54
CA GLU A 56 7.68 -2.94 -6.84
C GLU A 56 6.99 -3.65 -5.67
N PRO A 57 6.50 -4.86 -5.87
CA PRO A 57 5.88 -5.60 -4.78
C PRO A 57 6.80 -5.74 -3.57
N ASP A 58 8.09 -5.88 -3.80
CA ASP A 58 9.02 -6.03 -2.70
C ASP A 58 9.09 -4.79 -1.82
N ASP A 59 8.77 -3.63 -2.36
CA ASP A 59 8.78 -2.42 -1.55
C ASP A 59 7.66 -2.45 -0.52
N VAL A 60 6.51 -2.97 -0.89
CA VAL A 60 5.40 -3.08 0.04
C VAL A 60 5.73 -4.12 1.11
N VAL A 61 6.35 -5.23 0.69
CA VAL A 61 6.74 -6.26 1.64
C VAL A 61 7.76 -5.72 2.62
N ARG A 62 8.67 -4.87 2.16
CA ARG A 62 9.65 -4.28 3.06
C ARG A 62 9.01 -3.39 4.11
N CYS A 63 7.97 -2.66 3.73
CA CYS A 63 7.26 -1.85 4.69
C CYS A 63 6.60 -2.73 5.75
N LEU A 64 5.99 -3.82 5.32
CA LEU A 64 5.37 -4.74 6.25
C LEU A 64 6.42 -5.36 7.17
N ASP A 65 7.54 -5.77 6.61
CA ASP A 65 8.60 -6.41 7.37
C ASP A 65 9.15 -5.47 8.43
N ARG A 66 9.28 -4.20 8.07
CA ARG A 66 9.76 -3.23 9.04
C ARG A 66 8.78 -3.08 10.20
N LEU A 67 7.50 -3.04 9.91
CA LEU A 67 6.50 -2.94 10.97
C LEU A 67 6.51 -4.17 11.87
N TYR A 68 6.73 -5.32 11.27
CA TYR A 68 6.78 -6.55 12.03
C TYR A 68 8.01 -6.58 12.94
N ARG A 69 9.13 -6.07 12.46
CA ARG A 69 10.36 -6.05 13.27
C ARG A 69 10.30 -5.07 14.42
N LEU A 70 9.41 -4.08 14.32
CA LEU A 70 9.25 -3.15 15.42
C LEU A 70 8.31 -3.74 16.45
N TYR A 71 8.55 -4.99 16.79
CA TYR A 71 7.61 -5.68 17.65
C TYR A 71 7.44 -5.06 19.03
N ARG A 72 8.35 -4.24 19.47
CA ARG A 72 8.16 -3.58 20.74
C ARG A 72 6.94 -2.71 20.70
N GLN A 73 6.64 -2.14 19.55
CA GLN A 73 5.49 -1.32 19.39
C GLN A 73 4.31 -2.14 18.88
N ARG A 74 4.58 -3.40 18.59
CA ARG A 74 3.53 -4.32 18.15
C ARG A 74 2.64 -3.74 17.08
N ARG A 75 3.26 -3.11 16.10
CA ARG A 75 2.49 -2.53 15.05
C ARG A 75 1.85 -3.57 14.17
N ILE A 76 2.63 -4.56 13.76
CA ILE A 76 2.10 -5.69 13.00
C ILE A 76 2.70 -6.90 13.68
N ASP A 77 1.88 -7.80 14.17
CA ASP A 77 2.39 -9.00 14.78
C ASP A 77 2.08 -10.22 13.91
N LEU A 78 2.36 -11.39 14.42
CA LEU A 78 2.22 -12.62 13.66
C LEU A 78 0.77 -12.87 13.24
N GLN A 79 -0.17 -12.51 14.08
CA GLN A 79 -1.57 -12.71 13.74
C GLN A 79 -1.98 -11.82 12.58
N HIS A 80 -1.55 -10.58 12.59
CA HIS A 80 -1.85 -9.68 11.49
C HIS A 80 -1.23 -10.20 10.20
N ALA A 81 0.03 -10.65 10.26
CA ALA A 81 0.69 -11.13 9.06
C ALA A 81 -0.02 -12.35 8.48
N ARG A 82 -0.49 -13.22 9.35
CA ARG A 82 -1.20 -14.41 8.91
C ARG A 82 -2.50 -14.05 8.20
N ILE A 83 -3.26 -13.16 8.78
CA ILE A 83 -4.53 -12.74 8.19
C ILE A 83 -4.29 -12.00 6.87
N MET A 84 -3.27 -11.17 6.82
CA MET A 84 -2.93 -10.48 5.60
C MET A 84 -2.60 -11.46 4.48
N ARG A 85 -1.88 -12.54 4.81
CA ARG A 85 -1.53 -13.51 3.80
C ARG A 85 -2.76 -14.28 3.32
N ILE A 86 -3.55 -14.79 4.27
CA ILE A 86 -4.71 -15.59 3.91
C ILE A 86 -5.67 -14.82 3.02
N TRP A 87 -6.08 -13.65 3.46
CA TRP A 87 -7.06 -12.88 2.72
C TRP A 87 -6.46 -12.18 1.52
N GLY A 88 -5.16 -11.87 1.59
CA GLY A 88 -4.46 -11.32 0.43
C GLY A 88 -4.40 -12.32 -0.71
N GLU A 89 -4.14 -13.58 -0.41
CA GLU A 89 -4.11 -14.61 -1.45
C GLU A 89 -5.49 -14.81 -2.06
N ARG A 90 -6.53 -14.63 -1.27
CA ARG A 90 -7.89 -14.75 -1.76
C ARG A 90 -8.34 -13.51 -2.53
N GLN A 91 -7.57 -12.47 -2.46
CA GLN A 91 -7.87 -11.21 -3.15
C GLN A 91 -9.22 -10.63 -2.70
N THR A 92 -9.55 -10.82 -1.45
CA THR A 92 -10.78 -10.26 -0.90
C THR A 92 -10.57 -10.01 0.59
N ALA A 93 -11.16 -8.97 1.11
CA ALA A 93 -11.05 -8.65 2.52
C ALA A 93 -12.10 -9.44 3.30
N PRO A 94 -11.81 -9.75 4.57
CA PRO A 94 -12.82 -10.43 5.38
C PRO A 94 -14.02 -9.50 5.63
N ASP A 95 -15.18 -10.10 5.73
CA ASP A 95 -16.42 -9.36 5.88
C ASP A 95 -16.74 -9.18 7.38
N PRO A 96 -16.74 -7.96 7.86
CA PRO A 96 -17.01 -7.73 9.29
C PRO A 96 -18.43 -8.10 9.70
N ARG A 97 -19.33 -8.27 8.74
CA ARG A 97 -20.69 -8.65 9.08
C ARG A 97 -20.85 -10.14 9.21
N ALA A 98 -19.94 -10.92 8.63
CA ALA A 98 -20.04 -12.36 8.72
C ALA A 98 -19.48 -12.81 10.07
N PRO A 99 -20.24 -13.51 10.89
CA PRO A 99 -19.78 -13.88 12.22
C PRO A 99 -18.47 -14.62 12.22
N ARG A 100 -18.26 -15.49 11.26
CA ARG A 100 -17.02 -16.25 11.23
C ARG A 100 -15.82 -15.44 10.81
N GLU A 101 -16.04 -14.32 10.14
CA GLU A 101 -14.94 -13.50 9.65
C GLU A 101 -14.73 -12.25 10.49
N ARG A 102 -15.55 -12.06 11.51
CA ARG A 102 -15.49 -10.83 12.28
C ARG A 102 -14.14 -10.60 12.94
N GLY A 103 -13.57 -11.65 13.51
CA GLY A 103 -12.27 -11.54 14.13
C GLY A 103 -11.19 -11.23 13.11
N ASP A 104 -11.24 -11.90 11.98
CA ASP A 104 -10.27 -11.66 10.92
C ASP A 104 -10.44 -10.24 10.37
N ALA A 105 -11.68 -9.77 10.26
CA ALA A 105 -11.93 -8.42 9.76
C ALA A 105 -11.33 -7.37 10.68
N ARG A 106 -11.38 -7.61 11.98
CA ARG A 106 -10.77 -6.67 12.91
C ARG A 106 -9.26 -6.63 12.75
N LEU A 107 -8.64 -7.80 12.67
CA LEU A 107 -7.19 -7.86 12.49
C LEU A 107 -6.78 -7.27 11.15
N TRP A 108 -7.58 -7.52 10.12
CA TRP A 108 -7.30 -6.97 8.80
C TRP A 108 -7.33 -5.45 8.83
N ARG A 109 -8.35 -4.89 9.46
CA ARG A 109 -8.46 -3.44 9.53
C ARG A 109 -7.32 -2.83 10.30
N GLU A 110 -6.92 -3.45 11.40
CA GLU A 110 -5.79 -2.97 12.17
C GLU A 110 -4.52 -3.00 11.33
N ALA A 111 -4.31 -4.10 10.62
CA ALA A 111 -3.11 -4.24 9.80
C ALA A 111 -3.08 -3.21 8.67
N MET A 112 -4.21 -3.03 8.00
CA MET A 112 -4.25 -2.07 6.90
C MET A 112 -4.04 -0.65 7.39
N ASN A 113 -4.61 -0.30 8.54
CA ASN A 113 -4.42 1.02 9.10
C ASN A 113 -2.96 1.27 9.44
N ARG A 114 -2.29 0.27 9.95
CA ARG A 114 -0.90 0.44 10.34
C ARG A 114 0.06 0.43 9.15
N LEU A 115 -0.30 -0.29 8.11
CA LEU A 115 0.51 -0.33 6.91
C LEU A 115 0.35 0.94 6.08
N ASP A 116 -0.78 1.59 6.20
CA ASP A 116 -1.11 2.74 5.36
C ASP A 116 -0.10 3.88 5.52
N TRP A 117 0.28 4.17 6.76
CA TRP A 117 1.16 5.31 7.01
C TRP A 117 2.53 5.19 6.33
N PRO A 118 3.25 4.10 6.49
CA PRO A 118 4.55 4.01 5.81
C PRO A 118 4.43 3.98 4.29
N LEU A 119 3.32 3.45 3.77
CA LEU A 119 3.13 3.46 2.32
C LEU A 119 2.87 4.87 1.82
N ARG A 120 2.16 5.68 2.59
CA ARG A 120 1.95 7.06 2.23
C ARG A 120 3.25 7.83 2.31
N ALA A 121 4.05 7.55 3.33
CA ALA A 121 5.31 8.25 3.50
C ALA A 121 6.24 8.01 2.33
N LYS A 122 6.12 6.85 1.69
CA LYS A 122 6.96 6.53 0.55
C LYS A 122 6.33 6.89 -0.79
N GLY A 123 5.14 7.47 -0.76
CA GLY A 123 4.46 7.83 -1.99
C GLY A 123 3.81 6.67 -2.71
N ILE A 124 3.76 5.50 -2.09
CA ILE A 124 3.14 4.33 -2.69
C ILE A 124 1.62 4.45 -2.64
N VAL A 125 1.11 5.00 -1.53
CA VAL A 125 -0.31 5.27 -1.38
C VAL A 125 -0.50 6.78 -1.49
N SER A 126 -1.53 7.19 -2.18
CA SER A 126 -1.77 8.59 -2.41
C SER A 126 -2.20 9.31 -1.14
N GLY A 127 -2.12 10.62 -1.16
CA GLY A 127 -2.50 11.41 -0.01
C GLY A 127 -1.34 11.91 0.82
N GLY A 128 -0.21 11.26 0.70
CA GLY A 128 0.94 11.70 1.45
C GLY A 128 0.69 11.71 2.94
N LEU A 129 1.58 12.32 3.65
CA LEU A 129 1.42 12.43 5.08
C LEU A 129 0.59 13.66 5.40
N PRO A 130 -0.03 13.67 6.54
CA PRO A 130 -0.78 14.84 6.96
C PRO A 130 0.13 16.06 6.98
N ALA A 131 -0.42 17.19 6.70
CA ALA A 131 0.36 18.40 6.67
C ALA A 131 0.99 18.65 8.01
N PRO A 132 2.20 19.12 8.01
CA PRO A 132 2.88 19.37 9.25
C PRO A 132 2.12 20.28 10.16
N ASP A 133 1.47 21.25 9.60
CA ASP A 133 0.80 22.15 10.47
C ASP A 133 -0.32 21.42 11.10
N GLY A 134 -0.89 20.54 10.43
CA GLY A 134 -1.93 19.81 11.03
C GLY A 134 -1.30 19.05 12.14
N GLY A 135 -0.17 18.56 11.85
CA GLY A 135 0.44 17.81 12.86
C GLY A 135 0.79 18.65 13.96
N ALA A 136 1.05 19.75 13.60
CA ALA A 136 1.49 20.59 14.62
C ALA A 136 0.63 20.45 15.73
N GLU A 137 -0.29 20.33 15.43
CA GLU A 137 -0.98 20.31 16.39
C GLU A 137 -0.69 19.42 17.23
N ILE A 138 -0.12 18.96 17.01
CA ILE A 138 0.20 18.04 17.74
C ILE A 138 0.81 18.40 18.81
N LEU A 139 1.08 19.17 18.79
CA LEU A 139 1.71 19.45 19.68
C LEU A 139 1.19 19.69 20.72
N PRO A 140 0.66 19.86 20.64
CA PRO A 140 0.23 20.19 21.60
C PRO A 140 0.30 19.46 22.62
N PHE A 141 0.68 19.17 22.43
CA PHE A 141 0.69 18.64 23.27
C PHE A 141 1.21 18.84 24.14
N PRO A 142 1.56 19.03 24.08
CA PRO A 142 1.99 19.12 24.83
C PRO A 142 1.84 19.42 25.57
N GLY A 143 1.83 19.32 25.27
CA GLY A 143 1.73 19.49 25.80
C GLY A 143 1.87 19.83 26.42
N GLY A 144 1.99 19.74 26.16
CA GLY A 144 2.13 19.94 26.57
C GLY A 144 2.30 20.48 27.21
N GLY A 145 2.20 20.61 27.19
CA GLY A 145 2.32 21.09 27.61
C GLY A 145 2.38 21.42 28.42
N ALA A 146 2.47 21.13 28.56
CA ALA A 146 2.50 21.42 29.33
C ALA A 146 2.42 21.63 29.83
#